data_1095e0cd61760c2a3d1000e5cc58e9a1
#
_entry.id   1095e0cd61760c2a3d1000e5cc58e9a1
#
_cell.length_a   1.000
_cell.length_b   1.000
_cell.length_c   1.000
_cell.angle_alpha   90.00
_cell.angle_beta   90.00
_cell.angle_gamma   90.00
#
_symmetry.space_group_name_H-M   'P 1'
#
loop_
_entity.id
_entity.type
_entity.pdbx_description
1 polymer ?
#
loop_
_entity_poly.entity_id
_entity_poly.type
_entity_poly.pdbx_seq_one_letter_code
_entity_poly.pdbx_strand_id
1 'polypeptide(L)'
;LAHAPMEPLNCVVDLQADKCTMWVGSQFQTGDQAAIAATSGLKAEQVTLHTMMAGGGFGRRAVPSSDYVVEAVNVAKAYRAAGKSGPLKLMWSREDDIKGGYYRPSHVHRAQIGLDAKGKILAWDHTIVGQSIMAGTPFEAFMVKNGVDGTMVEGMGEPYTLPMKLSVHTAKANVPVLWWRSVGSTHTAFVMETLIDEAAHVAKMDPVAYRKQLIDAKHTRHIAALDLAVAKSGYGRKKLPKGQAWGVAMHESFNSVVAYVVTASVVEGAPKLHQVWAGVHCNLAVNPLTIEAQVQGAALMALGMTIPGACITLKDGVVEQQNF
;
A
#
# COMPACT_ATOMS: atom_id res chain seq x y z
N LEU A 1 -5.92 -2.08 -8.34
CA LEU A 1 -5.62 -3.35 -7.67
C LEU A 1 -6.59 -3.60 -6.53
N ALA A 2 -7.06 -4.84 -6.37
CA ALA A 2 -7.78 -5.30 -5.18
C ALA A 2 -6.78 -5.68 -4.08
N HIS A 3 -7.25 -5.72 -2.82
CA HIS A 3 -6.42 -6.18 -1.70
C HIS A 3 -6.15 -7.70 -1.78
N ALA A 4 -7.14 -8.46 -2.21
CA ALA A 4 -7.11 -9.90 -2.47
C ALA A 4 -6.36 -10.71 -1.38
N PRO A 5 -6.74 -10.59 -0.08
CA PRO A 5 -6.16 -11.43 0.96
C PRO A 5 -6.50 -12.90 0.69
N MET A 6 -5.63 -13.82 1.09
CA MET A 6 -5.87 -15.27 0.88
C MET A 6 -7.16 -15.74 1.57
N GLU A 7 -7.46 -15.19 2.74
CA GLU A 7 -8.74 -15.39 3.44
C GLU A 7 -9.72 -14.29 3.04
N PRO A 8 -10.82 -14.58 2.31
CA PRO A 8 -11.89 -13.63 2.06
C PRO A 8 -12.50 -13.08 3.34
N LEU A 9 -13.13 -11.92 3.26
CA LEU A 9 -13.73 -11.26 4.43
C LEU A 9 -14.77 -12.15 5.09
N ASN A 10 -14.66 -12.30 6.40
CA ASN A 10 -15.60 -13.10 7.19
C ASN A 10 -15.65 -12.63 8.64
N CYS A 11 -16.73 -12.95 9.32
CA CYS A 11 -16.88 -12.76 10.75
C CYS A 11 -17.99 -13.66 11.31
N VAL A 12 -18.00 -13.84 12.63
CA VAL A 12 -19.11 -14.44 13.36
C VAL A 12 -19.74 -13.36 14.23
N VAL A 13 -21.06 -13.25 14.21
CA VAL A 13 -21.83 -12.31 15.02
C VAL A 13 -22.89 -13.04 15.83
N ASP A 14 -22.92 -12.80 17.13
CA ASP A 14 -24.00 -13.21 18.03
C ASP A 14 -24.70 -11.93 18.54
N LEU A 15 -25.83 -11.61 17.91
CA LEU A 15 -26.64 -10.46 18.26
C LEU A 15 -27.82 -10.90 19.18
N GLN A 16 -27.87 -10.37 20.38
CA GLN A 16 -28.92 -10.56 21.35
C GLN A 16 -29.73 -9.27 21.58
N ALA A 17 -30.71 -9.29 22.49
CA ALA A 17 -31.53 -8.11 22.74
C ALA A 17 -30.74 -6.96 23.37
N ASP A 18 -29.79 -7.28 24.22
CA ASP A 18 -29.08 -6.36 25.10
C ASP A 18 -27.57 -6.39 24.91
N LYS A 19 -27.04 -7.24 24.02
CA LYS A 19 -25.61 -7.34 23.73
C LYS A 19 -25.35 -7.86 22.31
N CYS A 20 -24.15 -7.54 21.82
CA CYS A 20 -23.62 -8.10 20.59
C CYS A 20 -22.18 -8.57 20.80
N THR A 21 -21.88 -9.81 20.42
CA THR A 21 -20.52 -10.33 20.40
C THR A 21 -20.11 -10.62 18.97
N MET A 22 -18.94 -10.16 18.57
CA MET A 22 -18.40 -10.38 17.24
C MET A 22 -16.97 -10.93 17.30
N TRP A 23 -16.70 -11.95 16.48
CA TRP A 23 -15.37 -12.50 16.23
C TRP A 23 -14.97 -12.18 14.79
N VAL A 24 -13.92 -11.39 14.62
CA VAL A 24 -13.55 -10.83 13.31
C VAL A 24 -12.07 -10.52 13.23
N GLY A 25 -11.45 -10.76 12.08
CA GLY A 25 -10.10 -10.30 11.79
C GLY A 25 -10.08 -8.81 11.46
N SER A 26 -10.22 -7.93 12.46
CA SER A 26 -10.27 -6.48 12.31
C SER A 26 -8.90 -5.84 12.37
N GLN A 27 -8.69 -4.80 11.56
CA GLN A 27 -7.57 -3.84 11.64
C GLN A 27 -8.04 -2.46 12.17
N PHE A 28 -9.33 -2.33 12.54
CA PHE A 28 -9.95 -1.07 12.96
C PHE A 28 -10.96 -1.28 14.08
N GLN A 29 -10.55 -1.93 15.16
CA GLN A 29 -11.40 -2.46 16.23
C GLN A 29 -12.35 -1.41 16.83
N THR A 30 -11.83 -0.21 17.17
CA THR A 30 -12.63 0.87 17.75
C THR A 30 -13.72 1.36 16.80
N GLY A 31 -13.38 1.50 15.51
CA GLY A 31 -14.35 1.88 14.48
C GLY A 31 -15.40 0.81 14.23
N ASP A 32 -14.99 -0.44 14.16
CA ASP A 32 -15.89 -1.58 14.00
C ASP A 32 -16.84 -1.71 15.20
N GLN A 33 -16.35 -1.56 16.43
CA GLN A 33 -17.21 -1.57 17.63
C GLN A 33 -18.26 -0.47 17.57
N ALA A 34 -17.87 0.75 17.20
CA ALA A 34 -18.81 1.87 17.06
C ALA A 34 -19.84 1.61 15.96
N ALA A 35 -19.42 1.04 14.82
CA ALA A 35 -20.32 0.69 13.72
C ALA A 35 -21.31 -0.42 14.11
N ILE A 36 -20.86 -1.45 14.85
CA ILE A 36 -21.73 -2.50 15.39
C ILE A 36 -22.77 -1.89 16.32
N ALA A 37 -22.36 -1.03 17.26
CA ALA A 37 -23.25 -0.37 18.21
C ALA A 37 -24.32 0.46 17.47
N ALA A 38 -23.90 1.31 16.54
CA ALA A 38 -24.80 2.15 15.75
C ALA A 38 -25.78 1.32 14.92
N THR A 39 -25.33 0.23 14.28
CA THR A 39 -26.16 -0.62 13.41
C THR A 39 -27.14 -1.48 14.21
N SER A 40 -26.71 -1.99 15.36
CA SER A 40 -27.56 -2.83 16.22
C SER A 40 -28.54 -2.04 17.09
N GLY A 41 -28.28 -0.75 17.31
CA GLY A 41 -29.02 0.10 18.26
C GLY A 41 -28.58 -0.10 19.72
N LEU A 42 -27.44 -0.76 19.93
CA LEU A 42 -26.87 -0.98 21.25
C LEU A 42 -25.89 0.16 21.63
N LYS A 43 -25.54 0.25 22.91
CA LYS A 43 -24.44 1.10 23.36
C LYS A 43 -23.11 0.41 23.13
N ALA A 44 -22.02 1.17 23.05
CA ALA A 44 -20.67 0.62 22.82
C ALA A 44 -20.26 -0.41 23.89
N GLU A 45 -20.65 -0.19 25.14
CA GLU A 45 -20.36 -1.08 26.28
C GLU A 45 -21.09 -2.44 26.18
N GLN A 46 -22.13 -2.52 25.37
CA GLN A 46 -22.89 -3.75 25.10
C GLN A 46 -22.31 -4.54 23.91
N VAL A 47 -21.27 -4.02 23.28
CA VAL A 47 -20.60 -4.65 22.13
C VAL A 47 -19.24 -5.20 22.55
N THR A 48 -19.06 -6.50 22.42
CA THR A 48 -17.77 -7.17 22.61
C THR A 48 -17.21 -7.60 21.26
N LEU A 49 -16.01 -7.12 20.90
CA LEU A 49 -15.31 -7.49 19.70
C LEU A 49 -14.07 -8.31 20.04
N HIS A 50 -13.99 -9.53 19.52
CA HIS A 50 -12.82 -10.39 19.62
C HIS A 50 -12.03 -10.31 18.31
N THR A 51 -10.82 -9.76 18.38
CA THR A 51 -9.93 -9.72 17.22
C THR A 51 -9.31 -11.10 16.99
N MET A 52 -9.65 -11.70 15.86
CA MET A 52 -9.18 -13.02 15.46
C MET A 52 -7.95 -12.92 14.56
N MET A 53 -7.18 -14.00 14.48
CA MET A 53 -6.15 -14.14 13.47
C MET A 53 -6.79 -14.08 12.08
N ALA A 54 -6.15 -13.38 11.16
CA ALA A 54 -6.64 -13.19 9.79
C ALA A 54 -5.64 -13.67 8.76
N GLY A 55 -6.12 -14.30 7.70
CA GLY A 55 -5.34 -14.77 6.55
C GLY A 55 -5.02 -13.63 5.57
N GLY A 56 -4.53 -12.51 6.11
CA GLY A 56 -4.20 -11.29 5.39
C GLY A 56 -5.26 -10.20 5.51
N GLY A 57 -4.85 -8.97 5.26
CA GLY A 57 -5.74 -7.81 5.28
C GLY A 57 -5.24 -6.73 4.32
N PHE A 58 -3.98 -6.35 4.43
CA PHE A 58 -3.31 -5.34 3.59
C PHE A 58 -4.01 -3.97 3.57
N GLY A 59 -4.78 -3.64 4.64
CA GLY A 59 -5.62 -2.46 4.75
C GLY A 59 -7.12 -2.71 4.56
N ARG A 60 -7.53 -3.79 3.90
CA ARG A 60 -8.94 -4.09 3.59
C ARG A 60 -9.81 -4.28 4.83
N ARG A 61 -9.22 -4.73 5.93
CA ARG A 61 -9.94 -4.96 7.19
C ARG A 61 -9.97 -3.72 8.11
N ALA A 62 -9.64 -2.54 7.56
CA ALA A 62 -9.70 -1.24 8.22
C ALA A 62 -10.55 -0.25 7.41
N VAL A 63 -11.72 -0.63 6.97
CA VAL A 63 -12.60 0.23 6.17
C VAL A 63 -13.32 1.22 7.10
N PRO A 64 -13.32 2.53 6.80
CA PRO A 64 -14.02 3.52 7.63
C PRO A 64 -15.52 3.28 7.76
N SER A 65 -16.14 2.63 6.76
CA SER A 65 -17.56 2.26 6.78
C SER A 65 -17.85 0.94 7.49
N SER A 66 -16.82 0.17 7.91
CA SER A 66 -16.95 -1.17 8.51
C SER A 66 -17.87 -2.09 7.70
N ASP A 67 -17.75 -2.08 6.37
CA ASP A 67 -18.74 -2.60 5.43
C ASP A 67 -19.22 -4.03 5.72
N TYR A 68 -18.36 -5.05 5.71
CA TYR A 68 -18.75 -6.44 5.96
C TYR A 68 -19.15 -6.70 7.41
N VAL A 69 -18.69 -5.86 8.36
CA VAL A 69 -19.09 -5.91 9.78
C VAL A 69 -20.53 -5.42 9.93
N VAL A 70 -20.86 -4.28 9.32
CA VAL A 70 -22.21 -3.72 9.27
C VAL A 70 -23.17 -4.66 8.56
N GLU A 71 -22.74 -5.26 7.44
CA GLU A 71 -23.51 -6.28 6.72
C GLU A 71 -23.86 -7.45 7.63
N ALA A 72 -22.90 -8.01 8.36
CA ALA A 72 -23.12 -9.12 9.29
C ALA A 72 -24.15 -8.78 10.37
N VAL A 73 -24.07 -7.57 10.95
CA VAL A 73 -25.05 -7.13 11.95
C VAL A 73 -26.45 -7.00 11.35
N ASN A 74 -26.59 -6.47 10.13
CA ASN A 74 -27.88 -6.36 9.45
C ASN A 74 -28.48 -7.73 9.13
N VAL A 75 -27.65 -8.69 8.67
CA VAL A 75 -28.09 -10.07 8.47
C VAL A 75 -28.54 -10.72 9.80
N ALA A 76 -27.78 -10.47 10.89
CA ALA A 76 -28.16 -10.98 12.21
C ALA A 76 -29.48 -10.36 12.72
N LYS A 77 -29.74 -9.07 12.45
CA LYS A 77 -31.04 -8.43 12.76
C LYS A 77 -32.18 -9.11 12.00
N ALA A 78 -32.04 -9.33 10.71
CA ALA A 78 -33.04 -10.01 9.89
C ALA A 78 -33.25 -11.46 10.35
N TYR A 79 -32.21 -12.17 10.72
CA TYR A 79 -32.25 -13.53 11.26
C TYR A 79 -33.08 -13.60 12.54
N ARG A 80 -32.88 -12.65 13.46
CA ARG A 80 -33.67 -12.54 14.69
C ARG A 80 -35.14 -12.14 14.43
N ALA A 81 -35.38 -11.21 13.50
CA ALA A 81 -36.73 -10.82 13.11
C ALA A 81 -37.53 -11.99 12.53
N ALA A 82 -36.85 -12.97 11.93
CA ALA A 82 -37.44 -14.23 11.48
C ALA A 82 -37.65 -15.27 12.62
N GLY A 83 -37.53 -14.87 13.89
CA GLY A 83 -37.73 -15.73 15.07
C GLY A 83 -36.58 -16.73 15.34
N LYS A 84 -35.41 -16.55 14.69
CA LYS A 84 -34.25 -17.39 14.88
C LYS A 84 -33.28 -16.79 15.91
N SER A 85 -32.41 -17.62 16.49
CA SER A 85 -31.44 -17.23 17.51
C SER A 85 -30.10 -17.94 17.34
N GLY A 86 -29.08 -17.44 18.04
CA GLY A 86 -27.71 -17.97 18.04
C GLY A 86 -26.77 -17.25 17.09
N PRO A 87 -25.48 -17.60 17.15
CA PRO A 87 -24.46 -16.96 16.34
C PRO A 87 -24.63 -17.26 14.85
N LEU A 88 -24.27 -16.28 14.03
CA LEU A 88 -24.31 -16.35 12.57
C LEU A 88 -22.93 -16.06 12.01
N LYS A 89 -22.46 -16.88 11.06
CA LYS A 89 -21.23 -16.62 10.30
C LYS A 89 -21.56 -16.01 8.96
N LEU A 90 -21.05 -14.79 8.73
CA LEU A 90 -20.96 -14.18 7.40
C LEU A 90 -19.63 -14.55 6.78
N MET A 91 -19.62 -14.96 5.53
CA MET A 91 -18.40 -15.20 4.77
C MET A 91 -18.62 -14.80 3.30
N TRP A 92 -17.78 -13.92 2.82
CA TRP A 92 -17.75 -13.57 1.40
C TRP A 92 -17.10 -14.68 0.59
N SER A 93 -17.56 -14.88 -0.64
CA SER A 93 -16.83 -15.68 -1.60
C SER A 93 -15.59 -14.93 -2.11
N ARG A 94 -14.72 -15.59 -2.85
CA ARG A 94 -13.58 -14.94 -3.50
C ARG A 94 -14.06 -13.91 -4.52
N GLU A 95 -15.11 -14.20 -5.23
CA GLU A 95 -15.73 -13.32 -6.21
C GLU A 95 -16.27 -12.05 -5.55
N ASP A 96 -16.94 -12.18 -4.40
CA ASP A 96 -17.44 -11.04 -3.63
C ASP A 96 -16.30 -10.16 -3.12
N ASP A 97 -15.23 -10.77 -2.60
CA ASP A 97 -14.05 -10.07 -2.09
C ASP A 97 -13.34 -9.24 -3.18
N ILE A 98 -13.28 -9.77 -4.41
CA ILE A 98 -12.67 -9.06 -5.54
C ILE A 98 -13.60 -8.01 -6.14
N LYS A 99 -14.90 -8.31 -6.29
CA LYS A 99 -15.87 -7.45 -6.99
C LYS A 99 -16.55 -6.43 -6.09
N GLY A 100 -16.83 -6.79 -4.85
CA GLY A 100 -17.62 -5.98 -3.91
C GLY A 100 -16.79 -5.05 -3.02
N GLY A 101 -15.50 -4.94 -3.26
CA GLY A 101 -14.61 -4.27 -2.34
C GLY A 101 -14.17 -2.87 -2.75
N TYR A 102 -13.12 -2.44 -2.07
CA TYR A 102 -12.40 -1.21 -2.31
C TYR A 102 -11.09 -1.52 -3.02
N TYR A 103 -10.59 -0.56 -3.80
CA TYR A 103 -9.40 -0.75 -4.61
C TYR A 103 -8.31 0.27 -4.25
N ARG A 104 -7.07 -0.08 -4.56
CA ARG A 104 -5.98 0.90 -4.53
C ARG A 104 -6.28 2.00 -5.54
N PRO A 105 -6.19 3.30 -5.16
CA PRO A 105 -6.41 4.39 -6.11
C PRO A 105 -5.38 4.36 -7.23
N SER A 106 -5.79 4.79 -8.42
CA SER A 106 -4.89 5.04 -9.55
C SER A 106 -4.38 6.47 -9.51
N HIS A 107 -3.06 6.64 -9.71
CA HIS A 107 -2.44 7.94 -9.80
C HIS A 107 -1.68 8.08 -11.11
N VAL A 108 -1.80 9.25 -11.74
CA VAL A 108 -1.01 9.65 -12.90
C VAL A 108 -0.02 10.70 -12.45
N HIS A 109 1.24 10.48 -12.77
CA HIS A 109 2.31 11.42 -12.51
C HIS A 109 2.88 11.95 -13.81
N ARG A 110 3.11 13.25 -13.86
CA ARG A 110 3.84 13.92 -14.93
C ARG A 110 4.98 14.72 -14.32
N ALA A 111 6.20 14.45 -14.76
CA ALA A 111 7.39 15.16 -14.30
C ALA A 111 8.15 15.76 -15.49
N GLN A 112 8.72 16.95 -15.28
CA GLN A 112 9.71 17.57 -16.16
C GLN A 112 10.92 17.89 -15.31
N ILE A 113 12.07 17.31 -15.66
CA ILE A 113 13.30 17.41 -14.89
C ILE A 113 14.38 18.04 -15.76
N GLY A 114 14.91 19.18 -15.35
CA GLY A 114 16.02 19.88 -15.99
C GLY A 114 17.35 19.50 -15.35
N LEU A 115 18.31 19.04 -16.18
CA LEU A 115 19.66 18.73 -15.74
C LEU A 115 20.67 19.70 -16.35
N ASP A 116 21.73 20.02 -15.64
CA ASP A 116 22.90 20.68 -16.23
C ASP A 116 23.81 19.67 -16.98
N ALA A 117 24.85 20.20 -17.61
CA ALA A 117 25.82 19.37 -18.38
C ALA A 117 26.58 18.35 -17.52
N LYS A 118 26.55 18.49 -16.18
CA LYS A 118 27.17 17.57 -15.22
C LYS A 118 26.18 16.59 -14.62
N GLY A 119 24.91 16.63 -15.05
CA GLY A 119 23.83 15.77 -14.56
C GLY A 119 23.19 16.23 -13.23
N LYS A 120 23.51 17.43 -12.74
CA LYS A 120 22.86 17.99 -11.55
C LYS A 120 21.45 18.41 -11.88
N ILE A 121 20.46 18.06 -11.04
CA ILE A 121 19.08 18.51 -11.16
C ILE A 121 19.01 19.99 -10.82
N LEU A 122 18.56 20.79 -11.79
CA LEU A 122 18.38 22.25 -11.63
C LEU A 122 16.93 22.64 -11.35
N ALA A 123 15.99 21.86 -11.88
CA ALA A 123 14.55 22.09 -11.70
C ALA A 123 13.79 20.79 -11.83
N TRP A 124 12.67 20.69 -11.10
CA TRP A 124 11.78 19.54 -11.16
C TRP A 124 10.33 20.04 -11.02
N ASP A 125 9.55 19.99 -12.11
CA ASP A 125 8.12 20.29 -12.08
C ASP A 125 7.35 18.96 -12.11
N HIS A 126 6.55 18.70 -11.07
CA HIS A 126 5.85 17.43 -10.86
C HIS A 126 4.38 17.67 -10.62
N THR A 127 3.54 16.99 -11.39
CA THR A 127 2.08 17.01 -11.23
C THR A 127 1.57 15.61 -10.91
N ILE A 128 0.71 15.50 -9.90
CA ILE A 128 0.02 14.28 -9.49
C ILE A 128 -1.48 14.48 -9.71
N VAL A 129 -2.12 13.50 -10.36
CA VAL A 129 -3.58 13.44 -10.49
C VAL A 129 -4.05 12.07 -10.01
N GLY A 130 -4.99 12.02 -9.06
CA GLY A 130 -5.51 10.76 -8.53
C GLY A 130 -6.68 10.96 -7.59
N GLN A 131 -7.26 9.85 -7.10
CA GLN A 131 -8.33 9.89 -6.12
C GLN A 131 -7.75 10.02 -4.70
N SER A 132 -8.41 10.83 -3.86
CA SER A 132 -8.16 10.85 -2.42
C SER A 132 -8.76 9.60 -1.77
N ILE A 133 -8.01 8.98 -0.87
CA ILE A 133 -8.50 7.88 -0.01
C ILE A 133 -9.03 8.39 1.33
N MET A 134 -8.81 9.66 1.64
CA MET A 134 -9.22 10.28 2.91
C MET A 134 -10.46 11.16 2.78
N ALA A 135 -10.71 11.75 1.61
CA ALA A 135 -11.90 12.57 1.37
C ALA A 135 -13.19 11.75 1.54
N GLY A 136 -14.17 12.31 2.25
CA GLY A 136 -15.42 11.63 2.59
C GLY A 136 -15.31 10.63 3.75
N THR A 137 -14.14 10.49 4.38
CA THR A 137 -13.94 9.63 5.56
C THR A 137 -13.84 10.46 6.86
N PRO A 138 -13.97 9.84 8.05
CA PRO A 138 -13.73 10.53 9.32
C PRO A 138 -12.32 11.12 9.45
N PHE A 139 -11.37 10.73 8.61
CA PHE A 139 -10.00 11.21 8.62
C PHE A 139 -9.78 12.45 7.76
N GLU A 140 -10.76 12.88 6.96
CA GLU A 140 -10.65 14.03 6.04
C GLU A 140 -10.15 15.29 6.75
N ALA A 141 -10.74 15.62 7.89
CA ALA A 141 -10.39 16.83 8.66
C ALA A 141 -8.90 16.88 9.08
N PHE A 142 -8.27 15.73 9.25
CA PHE A 142 -6.88 15.62 9.68
C PHE A 142 -5.91 15.48 8.49
N MET A 143 -6.31 14.75 7.44
CA MET A 143 -5.44 14.31 6.36
C MET A 143 -5.56 15.17 5.09
N VAL A 144 -6.69 15.86 4.88
CA VAL A 144 -6.88 16.74 3.72
C VAL A 144 -6.66 18.20 4.13
N LYS A 145 -5.62 18.82 3.60
CA LYS A 145 -5.28 20.23 3.85
C LYS A 145 -5.29 21.01 2.54
N ASN A 146 -6.00 22.15 2.52
CA ASN A 146 -6.14 22.98 1.31
C ASN A 146 -6.58 22.18 0.07
N GLY A 147 -7.45 21.17 0.25
CA GLY A 147 -7.92 20.31 -0.83
C GLY A 147 -6.94 19.21 -1.27
N VAL A 148 -5.78 19.09 -0.61
CA VAL A 148 -4.79 18.04 -0.89
C VAL A 148 -4.83 16.98 0.20
N ASP A 149 -5.06 15.74 -0.20
CA ASP A 149 -4.88 14.56 0.66
C ASP A 149 -3.38 14.30 0.85
N GLY A 150 -2.93 14.34 2.10
CA GLY A 150 -1.52 14.13 2.44
C GLY A 150 -0.94 12.81 1.95
N THR A 151 -1.78 11.77 1.81
CA THR A 151 -1.34 10.46 1.30
C THR A 151 -0.96 10.51 -0.18
N MET A 152 -1.48 11.46 -0.96
CA MET A 152 -1.13 11.60 -2.38
C MET A 152 0.30 12.10 -2.60
N VAL A 153 0.93 12.66 -1.57
CA VAL A 153 2.28 13.24 -1.64
C VAL A 153 3.25 12.60 -0.64
N GLU A 154 2.81 11.58 0.07
CA GLU A 154 3.61 10.88 1.07
C GLU A 154 4.92 10.39 0.46
N GLY A 155 6.06 10.73 1.09
CA GLY A 155 7.39 10.31 0.65
C GLY A 155 7.94 10.99 -0.61
N MET A 156 7.29 12.04 -1.15
CA MET A 156 7.78 12.74 -2.34
C MET A 156 9.03 13.61 -2.10
N GLY A 157 9.26 14.06 -0.87
CA GLY A 157 10.31 15.05 -0.56
C GLY A 157 11.60 14.45 -0.03
N GLU A 158 11.57 13.28 0.57
CA GLU A 158 12.72 12.68 1.27
C GLU A 158 13.12 11.32 0.67
N PRO A 159 14.39 10.94 0.76
CA PRO A 159 15.54 11.61 1.40
C PRO A 159 16.29 12.57 0.47
N TYR A 160 15.81 12.80 -0.72
CA TYR A 160 16.50 13.56 -1.75
C TYR A 160 16.31 15.07 -1.59
N THR A 161 17.37 15.84 -1.71
CA THR A 161 17.29 17.30 -1.78
C THR A 161 17.07 17.73 -3.22
N LEU A 162 15.81 18.02 -3.57
CA LEU A 162 15.38 18.32 -4.94
C LEU A 162 14.74 19.71 -5.03
N PRO A 163 15.05 20.49 -6.08
CA PRO A 163 14.35 21.77 -6.36
C PRO A 163 13.00 21.48 -7.02
N MET A 164 12.08 20.88 -6.25
CA MET A 164 10.81 20.37 -6.76
C MET A 164 9.66 21.37 -6.54
N LYS A 165 8.92 21.67 -7.62
CA LYS A 165 7.58 22.23 -7.57
C LYS A 165 6.59 21.09 -7.71
N LEU A 166 5.71 20.91 -6.73
CA LEU A 166 4.72 19.85 -6.72
C LEU A 166 3.30 20.42 -6.86
N SER A 167 2.54 19.92 -7.82
CA SER A 167 1.13 20.22 -8.04
C SER A 167 0.30 18.95 -7.88
N VAL A 168 -0.82 19.05 -7.16
CA VAL A 168 -1.70 17.90 -6.89
C VAL A 168 -3.13 18.23 -7.28
N HIS A 169 -3.78 17.32 -7.99
CA HIS A 169 -5.17 17.44 -8.41
C HIS A 169 -5.96 16.19 -8.02
N THR A 170 -7.00 16.38 -7.22
CA THR A 170 -7.88 15.29 -6.83
C THR A 170 -8.86 14.98 -7.97
N ALA A 171 -8.77 13.77 -8.49
CA ALA A 171 -9.72 13.23 -9.47
C ALA A 171 -10.96 12.68 -8.77
N LYS A 172 -12.11 12.79 -9.45
CA LYS A 172 -13.35 12.13 -9.02
C LYS A 172 -13.66 10.99 -9.98
N ALA A 173 -13.81 9.79 -9.46
CA ALA A 173 -14.23 8.61 -10.21
C ALA A 173 -15.18 7.77 -9.35
N ASN A 174 -16.11 7.07 -9.98
CA ASN A 174 -17.10 6.22 -9.30
C ASN A 174 -16.52 4.82 -8.96
N VAL A 175 -15.25 4.76 -8.59
CA VAL A 175 -14.60 3.53 -8.13
C VAL A 175 -14.25 3.72 -6.66
N PRO A 176 -14.75 2.87 -5.76
CA PRO A 176 -14.41 2.94 -4.34
C PRO A 176 -12.92 2.70 -4.14
N VAL A 177 -12.25 3.62 -3.44
CA VAL A 177 -10.82 3.52 -3.15
C VAL A 177 -10.55 3.47 -1.65
N LEU A 178 -9.46 2.80 -1.29
CA LEU A 178 -9.02 2.63 0.08
C LEU A 178 -7.50 2.58 0.13
N TRP A 179 -6.92 2.83 1.29
CA TRP A 179 -5.51 2.56 1.55
C TRP A 179 -5.17 1.08 1.33
N TRP A 180 -4.05 0.85 0.70
CA TRP A 180 -3.53 -0.48 0.39
C TRP A 180 -2.11 -0.56 0.93
N ARG A 181 -1.81 -1.47 1.83
CA ARG A 181 -0.57 -1.76 2.56
C ARG A 181 0.41 -0.59 2.77
N SER A 182 0.94 0.02 1.69
CA SER A 182 1.92 1.11 1.69
C SER A 182 1.31 2.50 1.52
N VAL A 183 -0.03 2.62 1.52
CA VAL A 183 -0.77 3.89 1.44
C VAL A 183 -0.29 4.75 0.25
N GLY A 184 0.10 6.01 0.47
CA GLY A 184 0.62 6.89 -0.57
C GLY A 184 1.97 6.45 -1.13
N SER A 185 2.81 5.86 -0.28
CA SER A 185 4.11 5.30 -0.70
C SER A 185 4.01 4.24 -1.79
N THR A 186 2.83 3.67 -2.04
CA THR A 186 2.61 2.70 -3.12
C THR A 186 2.93 3.28 -4.51
N HIS A 187 2.54 4.54 -4.77
CA HIS A 187 2.80 5.18 -6.05
C HIS A 187 4.00 6.13 -6.00
N THR A 188 4.19 6.85 -4.90
CA THR A 188 5.25 7.86 -4.80
C THR A 188 6.64 7.23 -4.78
N ALA A 189 6.85 6.13 -4.04
CA ALA A 189 8.11 5.42 -4.02
C ALA A 189 8.51 4.93 -5.42
N PHE A 190 7.58 4.28 -6.13
CA PHE A 190 7.82 3.81 -7.50
C PHE A 190 8.21 4.97 -8.42
N VAL A 191 7.42 6.05 -8.42
CA VAL A 191 7.63 7.17 -9.34
C VAL A 191 8.93 7.90 -9.03
N MET A 192 9.20 8.18 -7.76
CA MET A 192 10.43 8.88 -7.38
C MET A 192 11.68 8.07 -7.74
N GLU A 193 11.70 6.80 -7.41
CA GLU A 193 12.87 5.96 -7.64
C GLU A 193 13.12 5.70 -9.13
N THR A 194 12.06 5.55 -9.95
CA THR A 194 12.21 5.41 -11.40
C THR A 194 12.67 6.71 -12.05
N LEU A 195 12.15 7.87 -11.64
CA LEU A 195 12.59 9.16 -12.18
C LEU A 195 14.03 9.51 -11.77
N ILE A 196 14.48 9.11 -10.59
CA ILE A 196 15.89 9.22 -10.18
C ILE A 196 16.79 8.32 -11.05
N ASP A 197 16.34 7.09 -11.37
CA ASP A 197 17.06 6.21 -12.28
C ASP A 197 17.15 6.79 -13.70
N GLU A 198 16.05 7.35 -14.21
CA GLU A 198 16.04 8.04 -15.51
C GLU A 198 16.99 9.22 -15.52
N ALA A 199 16.99 10.05 -14.47
CA ALA A 199 17.93 11.17 -14.33
C ALA A 199 19.40 10.70 -14.28
N ALA A 200 19.68 9.62 -13.54
CA ALA A 200 21.00 9.01 -13.49
C ALA A 200 21.45 8.51 -14.87
N HIS A 201 20.54 7.87 -15.61
CA HIS A 201 20.80 7.40 -16.97
C HIS A 201 21.13 8.55 -17.93
N VAL A 202 20.34 9.63 -17.93
CA VAL A 202 20.60 10.83 -18.73
C VAL A 202 21.94 11.48 -18.35
N ALA A 203 22.25 11.53 -17.05
CA ALA A 203 23.52 12.01 -16.53
C ALA A 203 24.70 11.07 -16.84
N LYS A 204 24.45 9.86 -17.36
CA LYS A 204 25.46 8.79 -17.57
C LYS A 204 26.18 8.42 -16.28
N MET A 205 25.49 8.42 -15.18
CA MET A 205 26.00 8.10 -13.85
C MET A 205 25.44 6.76 -13.35
N ASP A 206 26.21 6.12 -12.49
CA ASP A 206 25.76 4.94 -11.77
C ASP A 206 24.56 5.31 -10.85
N PRO A 207 23.44 4.55 -10.88
CA PRO A 207 22.24 4.86 -10.09
C PRO A 207 22.47 4.98 -8.58
N VAL A 208 23.37 4.17 -8.01
CA VAL A 208 23.72 4.25 -6.58
C VAL A 208 24.53 5.52 -6.28
N ALA A 209 25.53 5.81 -7.11
CA ALA A 209 26.34 7.00 -6.97
C ALA A 209 25.48 8.27 -7.13
N TYR A 210 24.54 8.27 -8.07
CA TYR A 210 23.63 9.39 -8.31
C TYR A 210 22.72 9.65 -7.10
N ARG A 211 22.11 8.59 -6.53
CA ARG A 211 21.32 8.70 -5.29
C ARG A 211 22.12 9.31 -4.15
N LYS A 212 23.35 8.84 -3.95
CA LYS A 212 24.23 9.35 -2.89
C LYS A 212 24.57 10.83 -3.02
N GLN A 213 24.61 11.37 -4.24
CA GLN A 213 24.80 12.82 -4.45
C GLN A 213 23.55 13.64 -4.09
N LEU A 214 22.37 13.03 -4.20
CA LEU A 214 21.10 13.70 -3.92
C LEU A 214 20.66 13.59 -2.45
N ILE A 215 21.17 12.61 -1.72
CA ILE A 215 20.84 12.38 -0.31
C ILE A 215 21.63 13.35 0.55
N ASP A 216 20.95 14.15 1.38
CA ASP A 216 21.61 14.96 2.40
C ASP A 216 22.30 14.08 3.43
N ALA A 217 23.51 14.45 3.85
CA ALA A 217 24.33 13.71 4.83
C ALA A 217 23.65 13.49 6.18
N LYS A 218 22.62 14.28 6.52
CA LYS A 218 21.79 14.07 7.72
C LYS A 218 20.97 12.77 7.67
N HIS A 219 20.66 12.27 6.48
CA HIS A 219 19.88 11.04 6.27
C HIS A 219 20.72 9.76 6.43
N THR A 220 21.42 9.64 7.55
CA THR A 220 22.36 8.53 7.84
C THR A 220 21.70 7.15 7.75
N ARG A 221 20.44 7.03 8.11
CA ARG A 221 19.67 5.77 8.05
C ARG A 221 19.48 5.29 6.60
N HIS A 222 19.17 6.22 5.70
CA HIS A 222 19.01 5.94 4.27
C HIS A 222 20.33 5.52 3.64
N ILE A 223 21.41 6.24 3.93
CA ILE A 223 22.74 5.91 3.46
C ILE A 223 23.16 4.52 3.96
N ALA A 224 22.96 4.23 5.24
CA ALA A 224 23.31 2.94 5.82
C ALA A 224 22.50 1.76 5.20
N ALA A 225 21.19 1.92 4.99
CA ALA A 225 20.36 0.90 4.36
C ALA A 225 20.78 0.64 2.91
N LEU A 226 21.04 1.70 2.13
CA LEU A 226 21.50 1.60 0.75
C LEU A 226 22.89 0.92 0.68
N ASP A 227 23.83 1.35 1.51
CA ASP A 227 25.19 0.79 1.54
C ASP A 227 25.19 -0.69 1.91
N LEU A 228 24.35 -1.09 2.85
CA LEU A 228 24.20 -2.49 3.24
C LEU A 228 23.68 -3.35 2.08
N ALA A 229 22.62 -2.92 1.40
CA ALA A 229 22.06 -3.64 0.26
C ALA A 229 23.06 -3.76 -0.90
N VAL A 230 23.77 -2.67 -1.23
CA VAL A 230 24.82 -2.62 -2.25
C VAL A 230 25.98 -3.54 -1.88
N ALA A 231 26.46 -3.51 -0.65
CA ALA A 231 27.58 -4.36 -0.20
C ALA A 231 27.23 -5.85 -0.27
N LYS A 232 26.03 -6.23 0.22
CA LYS A 232 25.58 -7.62 0.28
C LYS A 232 25.25 -8.21 -1.09
N SER A 233 24.71 -7.42 -2.01
CA SER A 233 24.42 -7.87 -3.38
C SER A 233 25.66 -8.09 -4.24
N GLY A 234 26.73 -7.34 -3.96
CA GLY A 234 27.90 -7.25 -4.83
C GLY A 234 27.63 -6.41 -6.09
N TYR A 235 26.66 -5.48 -6.00
CA TYR A 235 26.32 -4.53 -7.04
C TYR A 235 27.56 -3.89 -7.68
N GLY A 236 27.57 -3.80 -9.01
CA GLY A 236 28.68 -3.23 -9.78
C GLY A 236 29.98 -4.05 -9.80
N ARG A 237 30.15 -5.04 -8.92
CA ARG A 237 31.34 -5.92 -8.85
C ARG A 237 31.12 -7.28 -9.50
N LYS A 238 29.90 -7.81 -9.45
CA LYS A 238 29.55 -9.09 -10.08
C LYS A 238 29.10 -8.87 -11.51
N LYS A 239 29.68 -9.64 -12.45
CA LYS A 239 29.17 -9.71 -13.82
C LYS A 239 27.88 -10.51 -13.84
N LEU A 240 26.82 -9.90 -14.33
CA LEU A 240 25.52 -10.56 -14.48
C LEU A 240 25.49 -11.47 -15.71
N PRO A 241 24.68 -12.54 -15.69
CA PRO A 241 24.33 -13.31 -16.88
C PRO A 241 23.76 -12.41 -17.98
N LYS A 242 23.91 -12.82 -19.25
CA LYS A 242 23.35 -12.08 -20.39
C LYS A 242 21.83 -11.92 -20.24
N GLY A 243 21.35 -10.72 -20.45
CA GLY A 243 19.91 -10.38 -20.36
C GLY A 243 19.43 -10.01 -18.95
N GLN A 244 20.28 -10.10 -17.94
CA GLN A 244 19.96 -9.60 -16.59
C GLN A 244 20.53 -8.18 -16.39
N ALA A 245 19.82 -7.41 -15.58
CA ALA A 245 20.20 -6.06 -15.16
C ALA A 245 20.05 -5.89 -13.64
N TRP A 246 20.80 -4.93 -13.09
CA TRP A 246 20.61 -4.45 -11.72
C TRP A 246 19.47 -3.46 -11.64
N GLY A 247 18.70 -3.52 -10.54
CA GLY A 247 17.77 -2.49 -10.12
C GLY A 247 18.07 -2.07 -8.69
N VAL A 248 17.90 -0.78 -8.39
CA VAL A 248 18.10 -0.20 -7.06
C VAL A 248 16.96 0.74 -6.74
N ALA A 249 16.42 0.62 -5.54
CA ALA A 249 15.40 1.53 -5.05
C ALA A 249 15.51 1.67 -3.53
N MET A 250 15.09 2.82 -3.00
CA MET A 250 15.09 3.09 -1.57
C MET A 250 13.92 3.97 -1.19
N HIS A 251 13.30 3.68 -0.05
CA HIS A 251 12.17 4.49 0.44
C HIS A 251 12.08 4.46 1.96
N GLU A 252 11.57 5.53 2.54
CA GLU A 252 11.14 5.58 3.94
C GLU A 252 9.62 5.68 4.02
N SER A 253 9.02 4.82 4.83
CA SER A 253 7.60 4.87 5.17
C SER A 253 7.39 4.43 6.61
N PHE A 254 6.47 5.08 7.33
CA PHE A 254 6.20 4.80 8.74
C PHE A 254 7.47 4.68 9.59
N ASN A 255 8.41 5.62 9.38
CA ASN A 255 9.67 5.71 10.12
C ASN A 255 10.60 4.48 9.97
N SER A 256 10.44 3.72 8.91
CA SER A 256 11.33 2.61 8.53
C SER A 256 11.88 2.84 7.14
N VAL A 257 13.20 2.71 6.98
CA VAL A 257 13.90 2.84 5.72
C VAL A 257 14.20 1.46 5.17
N VAL A 258 13.89 1.23 3.90
CA VAL A 258 14.25 0.01 3.18
C VAL A 258 14.91 0.39 1.86
N ALA A 259 16.07 -0.20 1.59
CA ALA A 259 16.73 -0.17 0.29
C ALA A 259 16.74 -1.56 -0.31
N TYR A 260 16.36 -1.68 -1.58
CA TYR A 260 16.44 -2.91 -2.35
C TYR A 260 17.51 -2.80 -3.43
N VAL A 261 18.27 -3.87 -3.60
CA VAL A 261 19.05 -4.15 -4.80
C VAL A 261 18.52 -5.45 -5.37
N VAL A 262 18.22 -5.47 -6.65
CA VAL A 262 17.66 -6.65 -7.33
C VAL A 262 18.46 -6.98 -8.59
N THR A 263 18.37 -8.25 -9.01
CA THR A 263 18.71 -8.64 -10.38
C THR A 263 17.45 -9.15 -11.06
N ALA A 264 17.17 -8.63 -12.24
CA ALA A 264 15.97 -8.94 -13.00
C ALA A 264 16.28 -9.07 -14.51
N SER A 265 15.39 -9.72 -15.23
CA SER A 265 15.35 -9.77 -16.70
C SER A 265 13.91 -9.61 -17.18
N VAL A 266 13.72 -9.40 -18.46
CA VAL A 266 12.41 -9.44 -19.12
C VAL A 266 12.32 -10.75 -19.90
N VAL A 267 11.29 -11.54 -19.65
CA VAL A 267 11.00 -12.81 -20.34
C VAL A 267 9.57 -12.71 -20.88
N GLU A 268 9.39 -12.85 -22.17
CA GLU A 268 8.08 -12.77 -22.83
C GLU A 268 7.27 -11.50 -22.46
N GLY A 269 7.98 -10.38 -22.32
CA GLY A 269 7.38 -9.08 -21.97
C GLY A 269 7.05 -8.90 -20.47
N ALA A 270 7.30 -9.91 -19.62
CA ALA A 270 7.07 -9.84 -18.18
C ALA A 270 8.40 -9.75 -17.40
N PRO A 271 8.42 -9.05 -16.26
CA PRO A 271 9.59 -9.00 -15.41
C PRO A 271 9.82 -10.36 -14.72
N LYS A 272 11.06 -10.83 -14.76
CA LYS A 272 11.53 -12.00 -14.02
C LYS A 272 12.56 -11.57 -13.01
N LEU A 273 12.21 -11.69 -11.73
CA LEU A 273 13.10 -11.41 -10.62
C LEU A 273 14.00 -12.63 -10.35
N HIS A 274 15.31 -12.43 -10.21
CA HIS A 274 16.28 -13.49 -9.96
C HIS A 274 16.76 -13.49 -8.52
N GLN A 275 17.21 -12.34 -8.03
CA GLN A 275 17.71 -12.18 -6.66
C GLN A 275 17.27 -10.83 -6.08
N VAL A 276 17.08 -10.78 -4.77
CA VAL A 276 16.72 -9.58 -4.01
C VAL A 276 17.60 -9.49 -2.78
N TRP A 277 18.15 -8.32 -2.54
CA TRP A 277 18.85 -7.97 -1.30
C TRP A 277 18.19 -6.74 -0.72
N ALA A 278 17.91 -6.78 0.58
CA ALA A 278 17.31 -5.66 1.29
C ALA A 278 18.22 -5.17 2.40
N GLY A 279 18.43 -3.87 2.47
CA GLY A 279 18.98 -3.18 3.64
C GLY A 279 17.84 -2.49 4.38
N VAL A 280 17.68 -2.80 5.67
CA VAL A 280 16.54 -2.31 6.47
C VAL A 280 17.03 -1.57 7.69
N HIS A 281 16.44 -0.40 7.96
CA HIS A 281 16.64 0.35 9.19
C HIS A 281 15.26 0.73 9.77
N CYS A 282 14.78 -0.06 10.72
CA CYS A 282 13.48 0.14 11.40
C CYS A 282 13.63 0.60 12.86
N ASN A 283 14.75 1.26 13.20
CA ASN A 283 15.14 1.62 14.55
C ASN A 283 15.39 0.36 15.42
N LEU A 284 14.55 0.02 16.38
CA LEU A 284 14.70 -1.16 17.21
C LEU A 284 14.07 -2.39 16.56
N ALA A 285 14.89 -3.38 16.24
CA ALA A 285 14.44 -4.66 15.70
C ALA A 285 13.98 -5.59 16.87
N VAL A 286 12.73 -5.48 17.27
CA VAL A 286 12.17 -6.28 18.38
C VAL A 286 12.11 -7.77 17.99
N ASN A 287 11.68 -8.09 16.78
CA ASN A 287 11.65 -9.46 16.27
C ASN A 287 12.18 -9.51 14.83
N PRO A 288 13.46 -9.90 14.62
CA PRO A 288 14.05 -9.97 13.28
C PRO A 288 13.32 -10.88 12.30
N LEU A 289 12.77 -12.00 12.76
CA LEU A 289 12.04 -12.95 11.88
C LEU A 289 10.75 -12.32 11.33
N THR A 290 10.04 -11.54 12.14
CA THR A 290 8.86 -10.80 11.68
C THR A 290 9.25 -9.73 10.65
N ILE A 291 10.36 -9.02 10.87
CA ILE A 291 10.88 -8.03 9.93
C ILE A 291 11.21 -8.72 8.59
N GLU A 292 11.93 -9.83 8.62
CA GLU A 292 12.28 -10.60 7.42
C GLU A 292 11.02 -11.04 6.67
N ALA A 293 10.02 -11.59 7.34
CA ALA A 293 8.75 -12.00 6.74
C ALA A 293 8.02 -10.82 6.08
N GLN A 294 8.02 -9.62 6.71
CA GLN A 294 7.41 -8.42 6.15
C GLN A 294 8.17 -7.91 4.91
N VAL A 295 9.50 -7.95 4.92
CA VAL A 295 10.35 -7.51 3.81
C VAL A 295 10.19 -8.44 2.61
N GLN A 296 10.22 -9.75 2.82
CA GLN A 296 10.00 -10.76 1.76
C GLN A 296 8.58 -10.65 1.20
N GLY A 297 7.56 -10.57 2.05
CA GLY A 297 6.16 -10.40 1.64
C GLY A 297 5.93 -9.10 0.86
N ALA A 298 6.63 -8.00 1.21
CA ALA A 298 6.55 -6.75 0.47
C ALA A 298 7.16 -6.86 -0.93
N ALA A 299 8.31 -7.51 -1.06
CA ALA A 299 8.95 -7.73 -2.36
C ALA A 299 8.09 -8.59 -3.30
N LEU A 300 7.48 -9.67 -2.78
CA LEU A 300 6.57 -10.53 -3.55
C LEU A 300 5.29 -9.81 -3.95
N MET A 301 4.71 -9.01 -3.05
CA MET A 301 3.52 -8.21 -3.34
C MET A 301 3.83 -7.14 -4.42
N ALA A 302 4.99 -6.47 -4.34
CA ALA A 302 5.43 -5.52 -5.35
C ALA A 302 5.65 -6.19 -6.72
N LEU A 303 6.26 -7.37 -6.75
CA LEU A 303 6.40 -8.17 -7.97
C LEU A 303 5.03 -8.51 -8.56
N GLY A 304 4.09 -8.97 -7.73
CA GLY A 304 2.71 -9.28 -8.15
C GLY A 304 2.01 -8.11 -8.86
N MET A 305 2.30 -6.86 -8.46
CA MET A 305 1.74 -5.67 -9.13
C MET A 305 2.30 -5.42 -10.54
N THR A 306 3.47 -5.97 -10.86
CA THR A 306 4.13 -5.77 -12.16
C THR A 306 3.78 -6.87 -13.17
N ILE A 307 3.11 -7.93 -12.74
CA ILE A 307 2.73 -9.04 -13.60
C ILE A 307 1.51 -8.64 -14.46
N PRO A 308 1.52 -8.91 -15.78
CA PRO A 308 0.35 -8.71 -16.63
C PRO A 308 -0.88 -9.44 -16.07
N GLY A 309 -2.03 -8.75 -16.04
CA GLY A 309 -3.28 -9.31 -15.51
C GLY A 309 -3.56 -9.00 -14.03
N ALA A 310 -2.61 -8.43 -13.28
CA ALA A 310 -2.83 -8.02 -11.89
C ALA A 310 -3.78 -6.79 -11.75
N CYS A 311 -4.10 -6.10 -12.84
CA CYS A 311 -4.97 -4.92 -12.84
C CYS A 311 -6.44 -5.32 -12.71
N ILE A 312 -7.20 -4.54 -11.92
CA ILE A 312 -8.66 -4.58 -11.96
C ILE A 312 -9.12 -3.78 -13.18
N THR A 313 -9.93 -4.40 -14.01
CA THR A 313 -10.59 -3.78 -15.17
C THR A 313 -12.10 -3.74 -14.99
N LEU A 314 -12.75 -2.76 -15.60
CA LEU A 314 -14.19 -2.55 -15.52
C LEU A 314 -14.82 -2.65 -16.91
N LYS A 315 -15.91 -3.40 -17.00
CA LYS A 315 -16.78 -3.40 -18.17
C LYS A 315 -18.17 -2.96 -17.71
N ASP A 316 -18.67 -1.90 -18.29
CA ASP A 316 -19.98 -1.31 -17.93
C ASP A 316 -20.15 -1.05 -16.41
N GLY A 317 -19.06 -0.64 -15.76
CA GLY A 317 -19.03 -0.39 -14.31
C GLY A 317 -18.89 -1.66 -13.44
N VAL A 318 -18.81 -2.84 -14.04
CA VAL A 318 -18.66 -4.12 -13.34
C VAL A 318 -17.21 -4.59 -13.40
N VAL A 319 -16.66 -5.03 -12.28
CA VAL A 319 -15.32 -5.62 -12.20
C VAL A 319 -15.29 -6.95 -12.94
N GLU A 320 -14.35 -7.11 -13.87
CA GLU A 320 -14.23 -8.32 -14.70
C GLU A 320 -13.53 -9.48 -13.98
N GLN A 321 -12.57 -9.18 -13.08
CA GLN A 321 -11.81 -10.18 -12.35
C GLN A 321 -12.65 -10.83 -11.24
N GLN A 322 -12.43 -12.11 -11.02
CA GLN A 322 -13.12 -12.92 -9.99
C GLN A 322 -12.13 -13.59 -9.03
N ASN A 323 -10.86 -13.68 -9.40
CA ASN A 323 -9.81 -14.33 -8.63
C ASN A 323 -8.45 -13.69 -8.95
N PHE A 324 -7.37 -14.16 -8.27
CA PHE A 324 -6.01 -13.69 -8.56
C PHE A 324 -5.44 -14.35 -9.81
#